data_4e5df5ada0894aba95427f6404353fc3
#
_entry.id   4e5df5ada0894aba95427f6404353fc3
#
_cell.length_a   1.000
_cell.length_b   1.000
_cell.length_c   1.000
_cell.angle_alpha   90.00
_cell.angle_beta   90.00
_cell.angle_gamma   90.00
#
_symmetry.space_group_name_H-M   'P 1'
#
loop_
_entity.id
_entity.type
_entity.pdbx_description
1 polymer ?
#
loop_
_entity_poly.entity_id
_entity_poly.type
_entity_poly.pdbx_seq_one_letter_code
_entity_poly.pdbx_strand_id
1 'polypeptide(L)'
;MSVALEPSVPRPIRDYFTAMDAFDSDGMIAPFTDDGLVNDIQREFWGPDAIKRWADMESVGDRVVTTDFTEAKEHHGSWFISTAVDGEYDKTGLPDPLILTYYFTLDGDQISSLIIVGNKPAY
;
A
#
# COMPACT_ATOMS: atom_id res chain seq x y z
N MET A 1 -5.56 -16.95 -10.20
CA MET A 1 -5.77 -15.73 -11.01
C MET A 1 -6.00 -14.56 -10.08
N SER A 2 -5.26 -13.49 -10.28
CA SER A 2 -5.43 -12.31 -9.43
C SER A 2 -6.66 -11.52 -9.84
N VAL A 3 -7.32 -10.90 -8.86
CA VAL A 3 -8.44 -10.00 -9.09
C VAL A 3 -7.85 -8.58 -9.19
N ALA A 4 -8.11 -7.92 -10.31
CA ALA A 4 -7.63 -6.57 -10.52
C ALA A 4 -8.44 -5.57 -9.68
N LEU A 5 -7.83 -4.44 -9.37
CA LEU A 5 -8.49 -3.36 -8.66
C LEU A 5 -9.52 -2.70 -9.58
N GLU A 6 -10.73 -2.49 -9.05
CA GLU A 6 -11.84 -1.96 -9.86
C GLU A 6 -11.62 -0.52 -10.30
N PRO A 7 -12.10 -0.12 -11.49
CA PRO A 7 -11.96 1.26 -11.97
C PRO A 7 -12.66 2.31 -11.09
N SER A 8 -13.63 1.89 -10.27
CA SER A 8 -14.31 2.81 -9.34
C SER A 8 -13.42 3.28 -8.19
N VAL A 9 -12.32 2.57 -7.92
CA VAL A 9 -11.35 3.00 -6.92
C VAL A 9 -10.66 4.26 -7.42
N PRO A 10 -10.48 5.29 -6.58
CA PRO A 10 -9.87 6.55 -7.01
C PRO A 10 -8.51 6.37 -7.67
N ARG A 11 -8.25 7.20 -8.67
CA ARG A 11 -7.04 7.11 -9.49
C ARG A 11 -5.74 7.14 -8.67
N PRO A 12 -5.56 8.02 -7.66
CA PRO A 12 -4.31 8.03 -6.91
C PRO A 12 -4.02 6.70 -6.22
N ILE A 13 -5.07 6.00 -5.76
CA ILE A 13 -4.91 4.68 -5.16
C ILE A 13 -4.51 3.65 -6.21
N ARG A 14 -5.18 3.67 -7.37
CA ARG A 14 -4.83 2.77 -8.48
C ARG A 14 -3.39 3.01 -8.96
N ASP A 15 -2.99 4.27 -9.07
CA ASP A 15 -1.64 4.64 -9.48
C ASP A 15 -0.60 4.14 -8.49
N TYR A 16 -0.90 4.23 -7.18
CA TYR A 16 -0.02 3.71 -6.14
C TYR A 16 0.26 2.21 -6.33
N PHE A 17 -0.78 1.41 -6.52
CA PHE A 17 -0.61 -0.04 -6.69
C PHE A 17 0.06 -0.39 -8.01
N THR A 18 -0.26 0.32 -9.07
CA THR A 18 0.40 0.12 -10.37
C THR A 18 1.91 0.35 -10.26
N ALA A 19 2.30 1.43 -9.59
CA ALA A 19 3.71 1.75 -9.38
C ALA A 19 4.38 0.72 -8.47
N MET A 20 3.69 0.30 -7.40
CA MET A 20 4.20 -0.72 -6.48
C MET A 20 4.51 -2.02 -7.23
N ASP A 21 3.58 -2.48 -8.06
CA ASP A 21 3.74 -3.72 -8.80
C ASP A 21 4.81 -3.62 -9.90
N ALA A 22 5.12 -2.40 -10.34
CA ALA A 22 6.18 -2.12 -11.30
C ALA A 22 7.54 -1.83 -10.66
N PHE A 23 7.62 -1.89 -9.33
CA PHE A 23 8.83 -1.56 -8.57
C PHE A 23 9.31 -0.13 -8.82
N ASP A 24 8.36 0.79 -8.95
CA ASP A 24 8.59 2.20 -9.28
C ASP A 24 8.33 3.05 -8.03
N SER A 25 9.36 3.28 -7.23
CA SER A 25 9.19 4.04 -5.99
C SER A 25 8.79 5.49 -6.24
N ASP A 26 9.30 6.12 -7.29
CA ASP A 26 8.90 7.49 -7.63
C ASP A 26 7.41 7.55 -7.98
N GLY A 27 6.91 6.56 -8.71
CA GLY A 27 5.49 6.45 -9.03
C GLY A 27 4.62 6.16 -7.81
N MET A 28 5.14 5.45 -6.80
CA MET A 28 4.43 5.21 -5.56
C MET A 28 4.23 6.50 -4.76
N ILE A 29 5.20 7.42 -4.81
CA ILE A 29 5.17 8.67 -4.05
C ILE A 29 4.36 9.74 -4.77
N ALA A 30 4.36 9.75 -6.09
CA ALA A 30 3.73 10.79 -6.89
C ALA A 30 2.29 11.12 -6.49
N PRO A 31 1.43 10.14 -6.13
CA PRO A 31 0.05 10.46 -5.74
C PRO A 31 -0.11 11.03 -4.33
N PHE A 32 0.96 11.14 -3.52
CA PHE A 32 0.86 11.64 -2.15
C PHE A 32 0.93 13.17 -2.09
N THR A 33 0.32 13.73 -1.03
CA THR A 33 0.52 15.15 -0.70
C THR A 33 1.94 15.37 -0.18
N ASP A 34 2.39 16.63 -0.20
CA ASP A 34 3.76 16.97 0.27
C ASP A 34 3.99 16.67 1.74
N ASP A 35 2.93 16.62 2.54
CA ASP A 35 2.99 16.27 3.95
C ASP A 35 2.43 14.87 4.23
N GLY A 36 2.39 14.02 3.22
CA GLY A 36 1.82 12.69 3.33
C GLY A 36 2.47 11.82 4.38
N LEU A 37 1.68 10.88 4.88
CA LEU A 37 2.12 9.92 5.90
C LEU A 37 1.92 8.50 5.38
N VAL A 38 2.93 7.66 5.54
CA VAL A 38 2.78 6.20 5.47
C VAL A 38 3.02 5.65 6.87
N ASN A 39 2.08 4.83 7.35
CA ASN A 39 2.22 4.07 8.58
C ASN A 39 2.19 2.59 8.22
N ASP A 40 3.36 1.97 8.23
CA ASP A 40 3.50 0.56 7.88
C ASP A 40 3.71 -0.24 9.15
N ILE A 41 2.63 -0.86 9.61
CA ILE A 41 2.60 -1.68 10.83
C ILE A 41 3.24 -0.90 12.00
N GLN A 42 2.64 0.27 12.29
CA GLN A 42 2.99 1.19 13.38
C GLN A 42 4.33 1.92 13.22
N ARG A 43 4.99 1.82 12.07
CA ARG A 43 6.17 2.63 11.77
C ARG A 43 5.76 3.78 10.87
N GLU A 44 6.12 5.00 11.24
CA GLU A 44 5.66 6.21 10.56
C GLU A 44 6.76 6.79 9.67
N PHE A 45 6.35 7.16 8.46
CA PHE A 45 7.22 7.79 7.47
C PHE A 45 6.51 9.05 6.98
N TRP A 46 7.06 10.20 7.31
CA TRP A 46 6.44 11.50 7.05
C TRP A 46 7.15 12.22 5.91
N GLY A 47 6.37 12.61 4.90
CA GLY A 47 6.84 13.40 3.77
C GLY A 47 7.49 12.56 2.68
N PRO A 48 7.73 13.16 1.50
CA PRO A 48 8.15 12.41 0.31
C PRO A 48 9.49 11.71 0.46
N ASP A 49 10.47 12.34 1.11
CA ASP A 49 11.79 11.72 1.24
C ASP A 49 11.76 10.48 2.14
N ALA A 50 11.04 10.55 3.27
CA ALA A 50 10.91 9.40 4.17
C ALA A 50 10.11 8.28 3.51
N ILE A 51 9.03 8.62 2.82
CA ILE A 51 8.20 7.63 2.11
C ILE A 51 9.02 6.97 1.00
N LYS A 52 9.83 7.73 0.28
CA LYS A 52 10.67 7.16 -0.78
C LYS A 52 11.70 6.19 -0.21
N ARG A 53 12.34 6.53 0.91
CA ARG A 53 13.28 5.59 1.55
C ARG A 53 12.60 4.30 1.98
N TRP A 54 11.39 4.41 2.56
CA TRP A 54 10.60 3.25 2.93
C TRP A 54 10.26 2.40 1.70
N ALA A 55 9.79 3.04 0.62
CA ALA A 55 9.41 2.33 -0.59
C ALA A 55 10.62 1.63 -1.22
N ASP A 56 11.76 2.32 -1.30
CA ASP A 56 12.98 1.75 -1.88
C ASP A 56 13.50 0.56 -1.08
N MET A 57 13.46 0.65 0.25
CA MET A 57 14.03 -0.39 1.11
C MET A 57 13.09 -1.58 1.30
N GLU A 58 11.80 -1.35 1.43
CA GLU A 58 10.88 -2.40 1.88
C GLU A 58 9.90 -2.85 0.81
N SER A 59 9.26 -1.95 0.10
CA SER A 59 8.33 -2.34 -0.96
C SER A 59 9.09 -2.79 -2.20
N VAL A 60 9.87 -1.91 -2.80
CA VAL A 60 10.66 -2.21 -3.99
C VAL A 60 11.84 -3.12 -3.63
N GLY A 61 12.52 -2.83 -2.51
CA GLY A 61 13.67 -3.60 -2.07
C GLY A 61 13.34 -5.07 -1.85
N ASP A 62 12.18 -5.36 -1.27
CA ASP A 62 11.71 -6.74 -1.06
C ASP A 62 10.86 -7.25 -2.23
N ARG A 63 10.75 -6.49 -3.30
CA ARG A 63 10.02 -6.82 -4.52
C ARG A 63 8.59 -7.26 -4.22
N VAL A 64 7.90 -6.48 -3.36
CA VAL A 64 6.54 -6.80 -2.94
C VAL A 64 5.57 -6.43 -4.07
N VAL A 65 4.71 -7.37 -4.41
CA VAL A 65 3.67 -7.18 -5.44
C VAL A 65 2.32 -7.61 -4.88
N THR A 66 1.25 -7.03 -5.44
CA THR A 66 -0.10 -7.50 -5.17
C THR A 66 -0.37 -8.73 -6.01
N THR A 67 -1.02 -9.74 -5.42
CA THR A 67 -1.34 -10.98 -6.13
C THR A 67 -2.83 -11.20 -6.29
N ASP A 68 -3.66 -10.72 -5.33
CA ASP A 68 -5.09 -10.92 -5.40
C ASP A 68 -5.80 -9.92 -4.50
N PHE A 69 -6.49 -8.95 -5.10
CA PHE A 69 -7.29 -7.99 -4.34
C PHE A 69 -8.55 -8.70 -3.83
N THR A 70 -8.74 -8.71 -2.51
CA THR A 70 -9.84 -9.42 -1.87
C THR A 70 -10.95 -8.49 -1.41
N GLU A 71 -10.66 -7.20 -1.20
CA GLU A 71 -11.65 -6.22 -0.78
C GLU A 71 -11.26 -4.82 -1.23
N ALA A 72 -12.27 -4.04 -1.63
CA ALA A 72 -12.12 -2.61 -1.87
C ALA A 72 -13.43 -1.96 -1.46
N LYS A 73 -13.40 -1.09 -0.45
CA LYS A 73 -14.61 -0.39 -0.01
C LYS A 73 -14.31 1.01 0.46
N GLU A 74 -15.29 1.88 0.26
CA GLU A 74 -15.22 3.28 0.68
C GLU A 74 -16.05 3.44 1.97
N HIS A 75 -15.55 4.27 2.89
CA HIS A 75 -16.25 4.59 4.12
C HIS A 75 -15.91 6.02 4.53
N HIS A 76 -16.88 6.91 4.42
CA HIS A 76 -16.72 8.33 4.77
C HIS A 76 -15.52 8.99 4.07
N GLY A 77 -15.32 8.68 2.79
CA GLY A 77 -14.23 9.25 2.00
C GLY A 77 -12.89 8.54 2.14
N SER A 78 -12.75 7.61 3.08
CA SER A 78 -11.56 6.77 3.20
C SER A 78 -11.76 5.47 2.43
N TRP A 79 -10.67 4.91 1.93
CA TRP A 79 -10.72 3.67 1.16
C TRP A 79 -9.94 2.57 1.85
N PHE A 80 -10.53 1.40 1.94
CA PHE A 80 -9.96 0.20 2.54
C PHE A 80 -9.74 -0.81 1.43
N ILE A 81 -8.47 -1.11 1.14
CA ILE A 81 -8.10 -2.04 0.07
C ILE A 81 -7.34 -3.18 0.70
N SER A 82 -7.85 -4.40 0.57
CA SER A 82 -7.15 -5.60 1.03
C SER A 82 -6.66 -6.40 -0.17
N THR A 83 -5.43 -6.85 -0.10
CA THR A 83 -4.82 -7.65 -1.14
C THR A 83 -3.86 -8.66 -0.54
N ALA A 84 -3.86 -9.87 -1.10
CA ALA A 84 -2.77 -10.79 -0.87
C ALA A 84 -1.52 -10.23 -1.56
N VAL A 85 -0.36 -10.43 -0.94
CA VAL A 85 0.92 -9.94 -1.48
C VAL A 85 1.94 -11.07 -1.50
N ASP A 86 2.97 -10.92 -2.30
CA ASP A 86 4.14 -11.78 -2.30
C ASP A 86 5.39 -10.94 -2.53
N GLY A 87 6.56 -11.51 -2.27
CA GLY A 87 7.81 -10.78 -2.39
C GLY A 87 8.97 -11.60 -1.86
N GLU A 88 10.11 -10.93 -1.71
CA GLU A 88 11.37 -11.56 -1.25
C GLU A 88 11.66 -11.26 0.21
N TYR A 89 10.64 -10.88 0.99
CA TYR A 89 10.78 -10.65 2.43
C TYR A 89 10.88 -11.98 3.18
N ASP A 90 11.35 -11.93 4.44
CA ASP A 90 11.39 -13.09 5.33
C ASP A 90 9.96 -13.51 5.69
N LYS A 91 9.58 -14.71 5.29
CA LYS A 91 8.22 -15.24 5.47
C LYS A 91 8.04 -16.02 6.76
N THR A 92 9.09 -16.16 7.57
CA THR A 92 9.04 -16.90 8.82
C THR A 92 8.01 -16.27 9.77
N GLY A 93 7.07 -17.07 10.23
CA GLY A 93 6.04 -16.61 11.17
C GLY A 93 4.94 -15.78 10.56
N LEU A 94 4.91 -15.62 9.24
CA LEU A 94 3.86 -14.88 8.55
C LEU A 94 2.78 -15.82 8.03
N PRO A 95 1.53 -15.34 7.92
CA PRO A 95 0.47 -16.11 7.28
C PRO A 95 0.79 -16.41 5.81
N ASP A 96 0.18 -17.46 5.29
CA ASP A 96 0.25 -17.79 3.87
C ASP A 96 -1.17 -18.03 3.36
N PRO A 97 -1.76 -17.09 2.57
CA PRO A 97 -1.12 -15.87 2.08
C PRO A 97 -1.04 -14.76 3.12
N LEU A 98 -0.05 -13.89 2.99
CA LEU A 98 -0.02 -12.64 3.73
C LEU A 98 -0.99 -11.67 3.04
N ILE A 99 -1.95 -11.17 3.79
CA ILE A 99 -2.93 -10.21 3.30
C ILE A 99 -2.66 -8.88 4.01
N LEU A 100 -2.46 -7.83 3.22
CA LEU A 100 -2.30 -6.48 3.74
C LEU A 100 -3.56 -5.68 3.46
N THR A 101 -4.02 -4.93 4.45
CA THR A 101 -5.10 -3.97 4.28
C THR A 101 -4.51 -2.58 4.29
N TYR A 102 -4.78 -1.83 3.22
CA TYR A 102 -4.29 -0.49 2.98
C TYR A 102 -5.43 0.48 3.24
N TYR A 103 -5.27 1.35 4.24
CA TYR A 103 -6.27 2.35 4.62
C TYR A 103 -5.80 3.68 4.03
N PHE A 104 -6.46 4.13 2.96
CA PHE A 104 -6.12 5.38 2.29
C PHE A 104 -7.06 6.50 2.73
N THR A 105 -6.48 7.64 3.11
CA THR A 105 -7.23 8.88 3.29
C THR A 105 -6.81 9.83 2.18
N LEU A 106 -7.79 10.41 1.50
CA LEU A 106 -7.54 11.29 0.37
C LEU A 106 -7.76 12.76 0.76
N ASP A 107 -6.96 13.64 0.16
CA ASP A 107 -7.18 15.08 0.15
C ASP A 107 -7.34 15.47 -1.32
N GLY A 108 -8.60 15.65 -1.75
CA GLY A 108 -8.90 15.82 -3.16
C GLY A 108 -8.51 14.58 -3.95
N ASP A 109 -7.65 14.75 -4.93
CA ASP A 109 -7.14 13.68 -5.78
C ASP A 109 -5.74 13.22 -5.39
N GLN A 110 -5.32 13.49 -4.14
CA GLN A 110 -4.03 13.06 -3.62
C GLN A 110 -4.24 12.22 -2.36
N ILE A 111 -3.24 11.39 -2.03
CA ILE A 111 -3.24 10.57 -0.81
C ILE A 111 -2.60 11.39 0.30
N SER A 112 -3.34 11.65 1.38
CA SER A 112 -2.81 12.36 2.54
C SER A 112 -2.22 11.39 3.57
N SER A 113 -2.78 10.17 3.66
CA SER A 113 -2.20 9.14 4.53
C SER A 113 -2.50 7.76 4.01
N LEU A 114 -1.60 6.85 4.31
CA LEU A 114 -1.74 5.43 4.04
C LEU A 114 -1.32 4.67 5.30
N ILE A 115 -2.23 3.85 5.81
CA ILE A 115 -1.96 2.97 6.95
C ILE A 115 -2.05 1.53 6.48
N ILE A 116 -1.03 0.75 6.75
CA ILE A 116 -0.95 -0.65 6.30
C ILE A 116 -0.96 -1.55 7.53
N VAL A 117 -1.85 -2.55 7.52
CA VAL A 117 -1.91 -3.59 8.55
C VAL A 117 -1.96 -4.95 7.88
N GLY A 118 -1.39 -5.94 8.53
CA GLY A 118 -1.37 -7.31 8.01
C GLY A 118 -2.38 -8.20 8.70
N ASN A 119 -2.59 -9.39 8.13
CA ASN A 119 -3.45 -10.41 8.72
C ASN A 119 -2.70 -11.30 9.73
N LYS A 120 -1.46 -10.93 10.10
CA LYS A 120 -0.74 -11.61 11.16
C LYS A 120 -1.37 -11.24 12.50
N PRO A 121 -1.64 -12.21 13.37
CA PRO A 121 -2.10 -11.90 14.72
C PRO A 121 -1.13 -10.98 15.42
N ALA A 122 -1.64 -10.02 16.21
CA ALA A 122 -0.80 -9.03 16.84
C ALA A 122 0.13 -9.64 17.89
N TYR A 123 -0.28 -10.72 18.47
CA TYR A 123 0.47 -11.44 19.51
C TYR A 123 -0.07 -12.80 19.71
#